data_70de2bc14e7cdf361fbf79289d10ce7f
#
_entry.id   70de2bc14e7cdf361fbf79289d10ce7f
#
_cell.length_a   1.000
_cell.length_b   1.000
_cell.length_c   1.000
_cell.angle_alpha   90.00
_cell.angle_beta   90.00
_cell.angle_gamma   90.00
#
_symmetry.space_group_name_H-M   'P 1'
#
loop_
_entity.id
_entity.type
_entity.pdbx_description
1 polymer ?
#
loop_
_entity_poly.entity_id
_entity_poly.type
_entity_poly.pdbx_seq_one_letter_code
_entity_poly.pdbx_strand_id
1 'polypeptide(L)'
;MISRKSPPRLAHLALADGTVYRGYGFGGEGIGVGEICFNTSLTGYQEILTDPSYAGQLVTMTYTQIGNVGVNPEDEEAERPHLQGFVVKEPFEAPSNWRSRESLPAFLERFGIPAIAGIDTRALVRRIRDHGFQNGVLSTDPSFQDEALSIERARSAPPLDGRDLVAEVTCSEAYQWSAPAWRGVAGQLPREPRPSPSFRLVAYDFGVKRNILRLLFDEGFDVTVVPARTSAEQVRALRPDAVFLSNGPGDPRAVQGVREQVRDLAGQYPLFGICLGHQILGLALGGEIRKLKFGHHGANQPGKDIATGKVAICAENHGYAVDADSLRQAGEPVEITHVNLNDQTVEGLAHRVRPLFSVQYHPEASPGPHDARYFFRRFREMVARRKAGEQVSGAQIAMGG
;
A
#
# COMPACT_ATOMS: atom_id res chain seq x y z
N MET A 1 39.51 1.57 20.55
CA MET A 1 39.94 1.95 19.18
C MET A 1 38.70 2.41 18.44
N ILE A 2 38.60 3.71 18.15
CA ILE A 2 37.52 4.25 17.29
C ILE A 2 37.84 3.75 15.89
N SER A 3 37.04 2.82 15.38
CA SER A 3 37.10 2.35 13.99
C SER A 3 37.05 3.58 13.10
N ARG A 4 38.06 3.82 12.26
CA ARG A 4 38.00 4.83 11.20
C ARG A 4 36.93 4.34 10.24
N LYS A 5 35.71 4.92 10.33
CA LYS A 5 34.68 4.72 9.30
C LYS A 5 35.28 5.09 7.95
N SER A 6 35.06 4.26 6.95
CA SER A 6 35.34 4.61 5.56
C SER A 6 34.68 5.95 5.23
N PRO A 7 35.25 6.79 4.35
CA PRO A 7 34.59 8.02 3.94
C PRO A 7 33.19 7.70 3.43
N PRO A 8 32.18 8.54 3.72
CA PRO A 8 30.83 8.30 3.27
C PRO A 8 30.80 8.24 1.73
N ARG A 9 30.13 7.25 1.19
CA ARG A 9 29.91 7.08 -0.26
C ARG A 9 29.10 8.27 -0.76
N LEU A 10 29.59 9.00 -1.78
CA LEU A 10 28.86 10.10 -2.40
C LEU A 10 27.59 9.55 -3.05
N ALA A 11 26.51 10.31 -2.97
CA ALA A 11 25.23 9.99 -3.59
C ALA A 11 24.53 11.27 -4.06
N HIS A 12 23.73 11.14 -5.11
CA HIS A 12 22.88 12.23 -5.56
C HIS A 12 21.48 11.74 -5.95
N LEU A 13 20.51 12.62 -5.80
CA LEU A 13 19.15 12.47 -6.31
C LEU A 13 18.91 13.59 -7.31
N ALA A 14 18.72 13.24 -8.58
CA ALA A 14 18.41 14.15 -9.68
C ALA A 14 16.95 13.99 -10.10
N LEU A 15 16.22 15.10 -10.23
CA LEU A 15 14.82 15.12 -10.63
C LEU A 15 14.69 15.54 -12.11
N ALA A 16 13.60 15.13 -12.75
CA ALA A 16 13.32 15.45 -14.15
C ALA A 16 13.27 16.96 -14.45
N ASP A 17 12.91 17.80 -13.46
CA ASP A 17 12.91 19.25 -13.59
C ASP A 17 14.30 19.90 -13.56
N GLY A 18 15.36 19.13 -13.34
CA GLY A 18 16.75 19.57 -13.27
C GLY A 18 17.27 19.84 -11.85
N THR A 19 16.45 19.64 -10.83
CA THR A 19 16.89 19.82 -9.44
C THR A 19 17.76 18.64 -9.00
N VAL A 20 18.86 18.92 -8.32
CA VAL A 20 19.78 17.91 -7.79
C VAL A 20 20.00 18.11 -6.30
N TYR A 21 19.86 17.03 -5.54
CA TYR A 21 20.20 16.94 -4.12
C TYR A 21 21.44 16.07 -3.95
N ARG A 22 22.47 16.58 -3.26
CA ARG A 22 23.72 15.86 -2.99
C ARG A 22 23.78 15.46 -1.54
N GLY A 23 24.16 14.20 -1.30
CA GLY A 23 24.26 13.63 0.03
C GLY A 23 25.22 12.44 0.07
N TYR A 24 24.95 11.49 0.93
CA TYR A 24 25.75 10.27 1.05
C TYR A 24 24.88 9.01 1.02
N GLY A 25 25.42 7.96 0.41
CA GLY A 25 24.77 6.65 0.33
C GLY A 25 24.96 5.84 1.62
N PHE A 26 23.90 5.16 2.06
CA PHE A 26 23.91 4.34 3.27
C PHE A 26 23.28 2.94 3.13
N GLY A 27 22.73 2.60 1.99
CA GLY A 27 22.17 1.28 1.65
C GLY A 27 22.99 0.59 0.57
N GLY A 28 22.31 -0.13 -0.31
CA GLY A 28 22.91 -0.80 -1.47
C GLY A 28 23.63 0.18 -2.38
N GLU A 29 24.61 -0.34 -3.14
CA GLU A 29 25.24 0.39 -4.22
C GLU A 29 24.45 0.19 -5.51
N GLY A 30 24.16 1.26 -6.24
CA GLY A 30 23.42 1.18 -7.48
C GLY A 30 22.69 2.45 -7.86
N ILE A 31 21.79 2.30 -8.84
CA ILE A 31 20.98 3.38 -9.40
C ILE A 31 19.52 2.99 -9.34
N GLY A 32 18.71 3.78 -8.65
CA GLY A 32 17.26 3.68 -8.63
C GLY A 32 16.62 4.72 -9.55
N VAL A 33 15.66 4.31 -10.36
CA VAL A 33 14.89 5.21 -11.25
C VAL A 33 13.42 5.01 -11.00
N GLY A 34 12.67 6.07 -10.75
CA GLY A 34 11.23 5.96 -10.50
C GLY A 34 10.57 7.29 -10.20
N GLU A 35 9.25 7.25 -10.05
CA GLU A 35 8.47 8.39 -9.61
C GLU A 35 8.78 8.69 -8.14
N ILE A 36 9.12 9.94 -7.82
CA ILE A 36 9.44 10.29 -6.45
C ILE A 36 8.17 10.66 -5.67
N CYS A 37 8.00 10.02 -4.52
CA CYS A 37 6.95 10.33 -3.54
C CYS A 37 7.54 10.60 -2.16
N PHE A 38 6.71 11.03 -1.22
CA PHE A 38 7.09 11.18 0.18
C PHE A 38 6.09 10.48 1.09
N ASN A 39 6.54 10.05 2.26
CA ASN A 39 5.68 9.47 3.29
C ASN A 39 5.79 10.25 4.60
N THR A 40 4.64 10.60 5.20
CA THR A 40 4.56 11.42 6.41
C THR A 40 4.46 10.62 7.72
N SER A 41 4.63 9.31 7.66
CA SER A 41 4.65 8.45 8.86
C SER A 41 5.84 8.75 9.75
N LEU A 42 5.62 8.76 11.06
CA LEU A 42 6.67 9.00 12.06
C LEU A 42 7.52 7.75 12.33
N THR A 43 6.98 6.56 12.01
CA THR A 43 7.58 5.24 12.23
C THR A 43 7.06 4.28 11.17
N GLY A 44 7.52 3.00 11.22
CA GLY A 44 7.04 1.98 10.29
C GLY A 44 7.74 2.02 8.93
N TYR A 45 8.98 2.45 8.91
CA TYR A 45 9.77 2.51 7.67
C TYR A 45 10.03 1.14 7.06
N GLN A 46 10.08 0.06 7.87
CA GLN A 46 10.25 -1.31 7.34
C GLN A 46 8.99 -1.76 6.59
N GLU A 47 7.83 -1.50 7.15
CA GLU A 47 6.54 -1.76 6.51
C GLU A 47 6.41 -0.97 5.20
N ILE A 48 6.85 0.31 5.18
CA ILE A 48 6.89 1.13 3.96
C ILE A 48 7.84 0.54 2.93
N LEU A 49 9.05 0.11 3.34
CA LEU A 49 10.04 -0.48 2.44
C LEU A 49 9.55 -1.78 1.80
N THR A 50 8.81 -2.58 2.54
CA THR A 50 8.32 -3.90 2.10
C THR A 50 6.89 -3.88 1.55
N ASP A 51 6.19 -2.73 1.54
CA ASP A 51 4.88 -2.59 0.89
C ASP A 51 5.03 -2.62 -0.64
N PRO A 52 4.46 -3.64 -1.33
CA PRO A 52 4.55 -3.73 -2.78
C PRO A 52 3.93 -2.54 -3.53
N SER A 53 3.05 -1.78 -2.88
CA SER A 53 2.42 -0.58 -3.47
C SER A 53 3.44 0.51 -3.84
N TYR A 54 4.68 0.46 -3.31
CA TYR A 54 5.76 1.37 -3.70
C TYR A 54 6.59 0.89 -4.91
N ALA A 55 6.21 -0.19 -5.60
CA ALA A 55 6.90 -0.61 -6.81
C ALA A 55 6.96 0.53 -7.85
N GLY A 56 8.14 0.75 -8.42
CA GLY A 56 8.39 1.83 -9.38
C GLY A 56 8.61 3.22 -8.75
N GLN A 57 8.66 3.35 -7.42
CA GLN A 57 8.80 4.65 -6.74
C GLN A 57 10.12 4.81 -5.98
N LEU A 58 10.58 6.06 -5.87
CA LEU A 58 11.61 6.53 -4.94
C LEU A 58 10.91 7.15 -3.73
N VAL A 59 11.10 6.59 -2.54
CA VAL A 59 10.32 6.99 -1.34
C VAL A 59 11.15 7.88 -0.42
N THR A 60 10.62 9.07 -0.10
CA THR A 60 11.22 10.03 0.82
C THR A 60 10.50 10.01 2.16
N MET A 61 11.20 9.71 3.26
CA MET A 61 10.65 9.87 4.60
C MET A 61 10.70 11.33 5.03
N THR A 62 9.59 11.86 5.52
CA THR A 62 9.53 13.23 6.06
C THR A 62 10.05 13.30 7.49
N TYR A 63 9.95 12.20 8.25
CA TYR A 63 10.52 12.12 9.59
C TYR A 63 12.06 12.11 9.49
N THR A 64 12.69 12.86 10.39
CA THR A 64 14.13 13.18 10.24
C THR A 64 15.05 12.02 10.57
N GLN A 65 14.68 11.16 11.52
CA GLN A 65 15.52 10.07 12.02
C GLN A 65 14.89 8.72 11.73
N ILE A 66 15.52 7.93 10.87
CA ILE A 66 15.03 6.67 10.36
C ILE A 66 16.04 5.54 10.63
N GLY A 67 15.55 4.38 11.09
CA GLY A 67 16.40 3.21 11.39
C GLY A 67 16.56 2.90 12.88
N ASN A 68 16.02 3.74 13.76
CA ASN A 68 16.14 3.62 15.21
C ASN A 68 15.52 2.32 15.81
N VAL A 69 14.50 1.76 15.16
CA VAL A 69 13.86 0.48 15.56
C VAL A 69 14.62 -0.73 15.04
N GLY A 70 15.46 -0.56 14.00
CA GLY A 70 16.03 -1.67 13.23
C GLY A 70 15.03 -2.32 12.31
N VAL A 71 15.27 -3.57 11.96
CA VAL A 71 14.42 -4.41 11.09
C VAL A 71 14.18 -5.76 11.77
N ASN A 72 13.00 -6.33 11.57
CA ASN A 72 12.58 -7.61 12.16
C ASN A 72 11.59 -8.34 11.25
N PRO A 73 11.44 -9.68 11.35
CA PRO A 73 10.57 -10.47 10.48
C PRO A 73 9.06 -10.22 10.66
N GLU A 74 8.64 -9.73 11.83
CA GLU A 74 7.21 -9.54 12.13
C GLU A 74 6.62 -8.32 11.42
N ASP A 75 7.45 -7.30 11.12
CA ASP A 75 7.03 -6.05 10.48
C ASP A 75 7.22 -6.07 8.95
N GLU A 76 7.55 -7.22 8.36
CA GLU A 76 7.59 -7.39 6.91
C GLU A 76 6.18 -7.47 6.30
N GLU A 77 5.92 -6.65 5.29
CA GLU A 77 4.68 -6.69 4.51
C GLU A 77 4.79 -7.51 3.20
N ALA A 78 6.03 -7.78 2.76
CA ALA A 78 6.36 -8.72 1.67
C ALA A 78 7.73 -9.36 1.94
N GLU A 79 8.16 -10.30 1.08
CA GLU A 79 9.45 -11.02 1.24
C GLU A 79 10.67 -10.13 1.01
N ARG A 80 10.49 -9.02 0.31
CA ARG A 80 11.56 -8.07 -0.05
C ARG A 80 11.01 -6.65 -0.21
N PRO A 81 11.88 -5.63 -0.17
CA PRO A 81 11.54 -4.28 -0.61
C PRO A 81 11.15 -4.24 -2.09
N HIS A 82 10.20 -3.36 -2.44
CA HIS A 82 9.72 -3.19 -3.81
C HIS A 82 10.02 -1.81 -4.39
N LEU A 83 10.40 -0.83 -3.57
CA LEU A 83 10.74 0.52 -4.01
C LEU A 83 12.06 0.54 -4.81
N GLN A 84 12.24 1.58 -5.62
CA GLN A 84 13.43 1.78 -6.44
C GLN A 84 14.59 2.48 -5.71
N GLY A 85 14.30 3.11 -4.57
CA GLY A 85 15.31 3.78 -3.76
C GLY A 85 14.70 4.51 -2.56
N PHE A 86 15.52 4.79 -1.57
CA PHE A 86 15.06 5.33 -0.30
C PHE A 86 15.79 6.62 0.07
N VAL A 87 15.03 7.62 0.51
CA VAL A 87 15.54 8.96 0.81
C VAL A 87 15.20 9.32 2.25
N VAL A 88 16.22 9.64 3.05
CA VAL A 88 16.06 10.04 4.45
C VAL A 88 16.89 11.26 4.78
N LYS A 89 16.54 11.95 5.85
CA LYS A 89 17.38 13.05 6.39
C LYS A 89 18.59 12.49 7.10
N GLU A 90 18.37 11.57 8.03
CA GLU A 90 19.41 11.00 8.90
C GLU A 90 19.12 9.52 9.21
N PRO A 91 19.96 8.57 8.75
CA PRO A 91 19.81 7.17 9.08
C PRO A 91 20.48 6.84 10.42
N PHE A 92 19.84 5.96 11.19
CA PHE A 92 20.43 5.35 12.38
C PHE A 92 21.17 4.07 12.00
N GLU A 93 22.45 4.00 12.31
CA GLU A 93 23.30 2.84 12.02
C GLU A 93 23.20 1.75 13.11
N ALA A 94 22.95 2.16 14.35
CA ALA A 94 22.87 1.27 15.51
C ALA A 94 21.47 1.34 16.13
N PRO A 95 20.56 0.43 15.77
CA PRO A 95 19.20 0.43 16.29
C PRO A 95 19.17 0.22 17.80
N SER A 96 18.23 0.88 18.48
CA SER A 96 18.00 0.80 19.92
C SER A 96 16.60 0.27 20.21
N ASN A 97 16.33 -0.96 19.82
CA ASN A 97 15.04 -1.63 20.06
C ASN A 97 15.25 -3.12 20.26
N TRP A 98 14.56 -3.70 21.23
CA TRP A 98 14.67 -5.13 21.58
C TRP A 98 14.18 -6.07 20.46
N ARG A 99 13.34 -5.60 19.54
CA ARG A 99 12.86 -6.36 18.36
C ARG A 99 13.86 -6.35 17.21
N SER A 100 14.86 -5.47 17.24
CA SER A 100 15.83 -5.36 16.15
C SER A 100 16.60 -6.67 15.95
N ARG A 101 16.66 -7.14 14.70
CA ARG A 101 17.48 -8.26 14.25
C ARG A 101 18.58 -7.82 13.32
N GLU A 102 18.37 -6.73 12.61
CA GLU A 102 19.27 -6.18 11.62
C GLU A 102 19.15 -4.65 11.63
N SER A 103 20.22 -3.92 11.26
CA SER A 103 20.13 -2.48 11.05
C SER A 103 19.49 -2.15 9.71
N LEU A 104 18.88 -0.98 9.59
CA LEU A 104 18.29 -0.52 8.33
C LEU A 104 19.32 -0.44 7.18
N PRO A 105 20.56 0.10 7.39
CA PRO A 105 21.56 0.10 6.32
C PRO A 105 21.91 -1.31 5.82
N ALA A 106 22.10 -2.28 6.72
CA ALA A 106 22.39 -3.67 6.36
C ALA A 106 21.24 -4.33 5.58
N PHE A 107 19.99 -4.07 6.01
CA PHE A 107 18.80 -4.53 5.30
C PHE A 107 18.75 -4.01 3.85
N LEU A 108 18.94 -2.71 3.67
CA LEU A 108 18.94 -2.08 2.35
C LEU A 108 20.10 -2.59 1.47
N GLU A 109 21.29 -2.79 2.06
CA GLU A 109 22.46 -3.35 1.37
C GLU A 109 22.18 -4.79 0.91
N ARG A 110 21.63 -5.63 1.79
CA ARG A 110 21.29 -7.03 1.50
C ARG A 110 20.37 -7.18 0.30
N PHE A 111 19.43 -6.22 0.12
CA PHE A 111 18.51 -6.22 -1.01
C PHE A 111 18.96 -5.34 -2.18
N GLY A 112 20.13 -4.72 -2.11
CA GLY A 112 20.66 -3.87 -3.18
C GLY A 112 19.86 -2.59 -3.39
N ILE A 113 19.13 -2.09 -2.38
CA ILE A 113 18.33 -0.88 -2.49
C ILE A 113 19.20 0.35 -2.28
N PRO A 114 19.38 1.22 -3.30
CA PRO A 114 20.13 2.45 -3.16
C PRO A 114 19.40 3.41 -2.22
N ALA A 115 20.15 4.01 -1.29
CA ALA A 115 19.57 4.94 -0.32
C ALA A 115 20.48 6.16 -0.12
N ILE A 116 19.87 7.35 -0.04
CA ILE A 116 20.57 8.62 0.16
C ILE A 116 20.15 9.30 1.46
N ALA A 117 21.12 9.88 2.14
CA ALA A 117 20.91 10.67 3.35
C ALA A 117 21.66 12.01 3.30
N GLY A 118 21.38 12.88 4.30
CA GLY A 118 22.04 14.17 4.44
C GLY A 118 21.49 15.28 3.54
N ILE A 119 20.44 15.02 2.77
CA ILE A 119 19.81 16.02 1.92
C ILE A 119 18.72 16.82 2.64
N ASP A 120 18.28 17.93 2.06
CA ASP A 120 17.13 18.69 2.55
C ASP A 120 15.81 18.01 2.10
N THR A 121 15.36 17.02 2.88
CA THR A 121 14.11 16.29 2.62
C THR A 121 12.89 17.21 2.69
N ARG A 122 12.92 18.29 3.51
CA ARG A 122 11.83 19.26 3.57
C ARG A 122 11.69 20.05 2.26
N ALA A 123 12.82 20.51 1.69
CA ALA A 123 12.80 21.19 0.40
C ALA A 123 12.30 20.26 -0.71
N LEU A 124 12.73 19.00 -0.72
CA LEU A 124 12.27 17.98 -1.65
C LEU A 124 10.76 17.74 -1.55
N VAL A 125 10.24 17.52 -0.34
CA VAL A 125 8.81 17.30 -0.09
C VAL A 125 7.96 18.49 -0.53
N ARG A 126 8.40 19.72 -0.20
CA ARG A 126 7.71 20.93 -0.68
C ARG A 126 7.68 21.01 -2.19
N ARG A 127 8.77 20.65 -2.85
CA ARG A 127 8.86 20.64 -4.31
C ARG A 127 7.86 19.66 -4.93
N ILE A 128 7.77 18.42 -4.43
CA ILE A 128 6.79 17.43 -4.88
C ILE A 128 5.35 17.95 -4.65
N ARG A 129 5.08 18.51 -3.49
CA ARG A 129 3.75 19.06 -3.17
C ARG A 129 3.37 20.21 -4.11
N ASP A 130 4.31 21.10 -4.39
CA ASP A 130 4.05 22.32 -5.15
C ASP A 130 4.00 22.08 -6.66
N HIS A 131 4.77 21.12 -7.19
CA HIS A 131 4.88 20.82 -8.63
C HIS A 131 4.26 19.49 -9.06
N GLY A 132 3.90 18.61 -8.13
CA GLY A 132 3.37 17.27 -8.41
C GLY A 132 4.43 16.19 -8.52
N PHE A 133 3.97 14.97 -8.81
CA PHE A 133 4.83 13.84 -9.06
C PHE A 133 5.77 14.09 -10.23
N GLN A 134 7.00 13.61 -10.12
CA GLN A 134 7.97 13.58 -11.20
C GLN A 134 8.95 12.41 -11.03
N ASN A 135 9.57 12.00 -12.13
CA ASN A 135 10.61 10.97 -12.08
C ASN A 135 11.90 11.53 -11.48
N GLY A 136 12.64 10.67 -10.82
CA GLY A 136 13.95 10.93 -10.30
C GLY A 136 14.92 9.78 -10.56
N VAL A 137 16.21 10.08 -10.46
CA VAL A 137 17.32 9.13 -10.44
C VAL A 137 18.06 9.31 -9.14
N LEU A 138 18.16 8.26 -8.34
CA LEU A 138 18.97 8.18 -7.14
C LEU A 138 20.19 7.32 -7.46
N SER A 139 21.41 7.90 -7.38
CA SER A 139 22.64 7.16 -7.56
C SER A 139 23.46 7.13 -6.28
N THR A 140 23.86 5.92 -5.90
CA THR A 140 24.87 5.63 -4.89
C THR A 140 26.08 4.92 -5.52
N ASP A 141 26.08 4.75 -6.84
CA ASP A 141 27.14 4.12 -7.61
C ASP A 141 28.30 5.11 -7.81
N PRO A 142 29.53 4.80 -7.33
CA PRO A 142 30.69 5.66 -7.53
C PRO A 142 31.07 5.90 -8.99
N SER A 143 30.72 4.96 -9.87
CA SER A 143 30.98 5.07 -11.31
C SER A 143 29.96 5.92 -12.06
N PHE A 144 28.80 6.21 -11.44
CA PHE A 144 27.70 6.97 -12.04
C PHE A 144 27.41 8.23 -11.23
N GLN A 145 28.29 9.24 -11.34
CA GLN A 145 28.17 10.52 -10.62
C GLN A 145 27.87 11.70 -11.56
N ASP A 146 27.52 11.44 -12.82
CA ASP A 146 27.13 12.47 -13.79
C ASP A 146 25.67 12.90 -13.55
N GLU A 147 25.53 14.10 -12.98
CA GLU A 147 24.23 14.68 -12.64
C GLU A 147 23.42 15.05 -13.89
N ALA A 148 24.09 15.52 -14.96
CA ALA A 148 23.41 15.89 -16.20
C ALA A 148 22.80 14.64 -16.87
N LEU A 149 23.54 13.55 -16.90
CA LEU A 149 23.05 12.26 -17.39
C LEU A 149 21.93 11.70 -16.50
N SER A 150 21.99 11.91 -15.17
CA SER A 150 20.94 11.53 -14.25
C SER A 150 19.63 12.30 -14.49
N ILE A 151 19.73 13.62 -14.76
CA ILE A 151 18.57 14.45 -15.12
C ILE A 151 17.95 13.98 -16.45
N GLU A 152 18.78 13.72 -17.45
CA GLU A 152 18.30 13.21 -18.75
C GLU A 152 17.59 11.86 -18.59
N ARG A 153 18.18 10.95 -17.80
CA ARG A 153 17.58 9.66 -17.50
C ARG A 153 16.27 9.79 -16.72
N ALA A 154 16.15 10.74 -15.78
CA ALA A 154 14.92 11.02 -15.08
C ALA A 154 13.82 11.54 -16.03
N ARG A 155 14.17 12.40 -17.00
CA ARG A 155 13.24 12.94 -18.01
C ARG A 155 12.76 11.86 -18.98
N SER A 156 13.63 10.95 -19.37
CA SER A 156 13.31 9.86 -20.31
C SER A 156 12.68 8.65 -19.66
N ALA A 157 12.66 8.57 -18.33
CA ALA A 157 12.05 7.45 -17.61
C ALA A 157 10.53 7.43 -17.84
N PRO A 158 9.94 6.24 -18.11
CA PRO A 158 8.51 6.13 -18.33
C PRO A 158 7.74 6.54 -17.03
N PRO A 159 6.60 7.24 -17.17
CA PRO A 159 5.73 7.53 -16.03
C PRO A 159 5.13 6.25 -15.46
N LEU A 160 4.60 6.30 -14.25
CA LEU A 160 3.82 5.18 -13.69
C LEU A 160 2.47 5.01 -14.38
N ASP A 161 1.92 6.08 -14.96
CA ASP A 161 0.66 6.04 -15.70
C ASP A 161 0.72 5.03 -16.85
N GLY A 162 -0.28 4.15 -16.90
CA GLY A 162 -0.39 3.14 -17.95
C GLY A 162 0.54 1.93 -17.83
N ARG A 163 1.35 1.83 -16.76
CA ARG A 163 2.17 0.65 -16.48
C ARG A 163 1.43 -0.35 -15.60
N ASP A 164 1.40 -1.61 -16.03
CA ASP A 164 0.91 -2.73 -15.21
C ASP A 164 2.00 -3.18 -14.21
N LEU A 165 2.12 -2.46 -13.11
CA LEU A 165 3.06 -2.82 -12.04
C LEU A 165 2.55 -3.98 -11.18
N VAL A 166 1.27 -4.30 -11.23
CA VAL A 166 0.70 -5.48 -10.55
C VAL A 166 1.34 -6.76 -11.09
N ALA A 167 1.61 -6.82 -12.39
CA ALA A 167 2.28 -7.97 -13.00
C ALA A 167 3.70 -8.25 -12.44
N GLU A 168 4.34 -7.22 -11.85
CA GLU A 168 5.70 -7.34 -11.27
C GLU A 168 5.69 -7.85 -9.81
N VAL A 169 4.53 -7.72 -9.11
CA VAL A 169 4.43 -7.97 -7.65
C VAL A 169 3.45 -9.09 -7.28
N THR A 170 2.53 -9.47 -8.15
CA THR A 170 1.56 -10.55 -7.91
C THR A 170 2.24 -11.90 -7.76
N CYS A 171 1.66 -12.80 -6.98
CA CYS A 171 2.16 -14.17 -6.86
C CYS A 171 2.07 -14.92 -8.20
N SER A 172 2.99 -15.86 -8.42
CA SER A 172 3.02 -16.69 -9.64
C SER A 172 1.98 -17.81 -9.60
N GLU A 173 1.67 -18.31 -8.42
CA GLU A 173 0.75 -19.43 -8.19
C GLU A 173 -0.13 -19.15 -6.96
N ALA A 174 -1.31 -19.79 -6.94
CA ALA A 174 -2.21 -19.70 -5.79
C ALA A 174 -1.61 -20.40 -4.56
N TYR A 175 -1.81 -19.80 -3.39
CA TYR A 175 -1.34 -20.39 -2.13
C TYR A 175 -2.33 -20.16 -0.98
N GLN A 176 -2.19 -20.94 0.09
CA GLN A 176 -2.97 -20.79 1.32
C GLN A 176 -2.22 -19.94 2.33
N TRP A 177 -2.91 -19.00 2.96
CA TRP A 177 -2.38 -18.20 4.05
C TRP A 177 -2.89 -18.72 5.39
N SER A 178 -1.95 -18.93 6.35
CA SER A 178 -2.29 -19.47 7.67
C SER A 178 -1.61 -18.76 8.85
N ALA A 179 -0.87 -17.67 8.57
CA ALA A 179 -0.19 -16.94 9.62
C ALA A 179 -1.07 -15.82 10.21
N PRO A 180 -1.18 -15.72 11.54
CA PRO A 180 -1.93 -14.68 12.22
C PRO A 180 -1.14 -13.37 12.36
N ALA A 181 -1.80 -12.29 12.77
CA ALA A 181 -1.14 -11.04 13.14
C ALA A 181 -0.23 -11.23 14.36
N TRP A 182 0.89 -10.49 14.37
CA TRP A 182 1.77 -10.44 15.53
C TRP A 182 1.08 -9.75 16.71
N ARG A 183 1.16 -10.33 17.91
CA ARG A 183 0.53 -9.83 19.14
C ARG A 183 1.50 -9.75 20.32
N GLY A 184 2.72 -9.35 20.08
CA GLY A 184 3.75 -9.27 21.11
C GLY A 184 4.56 -10.57 21.27
N VAL A 185 5.41 -10.62 22.29
CA VAL A 185 6.24 -11.80 22.58
C VAL A 185 5.33 -12.98 22.92
N ALA A 186 5.66 -14.14 22.38
CA ALA A 186 4.88 -15.36 22.60
C ALA A 186 4.59 -15.57 24.09
N GLY A 187 3.32 -15.68 24.45
CA GLY A 187 2.85 -15.87 25.84
C GLY A 187 2.58 -14.57 26.64
N GLN A 188 2.87 -13.40 26.10
CA GLN A 188 2.58 -12.13 26.83
C GLN A 188 1.17 -11.59 26.60
N LEU A 189 0.59 -11.83 25.41
CA LEU A 189 -0.78 -11.45 25.14
C LEU A 189 -1.60 -12.69 24.77
N PRO A 190 -2.73 -12.94 25.43
CA PRO A 190 -3.59 -14.07 25.08
C PRO A 190 -4.12 -13.89 23.66
N ARG A 191 -4.10 -14.98 22.89
CA ARG A 191 -4.72 -15.02 21.57
C ARG A 191 -6.18 -15.40 21.75
N GLU A 192 -7.10 -14.56 21.31
CA GLU A 192 -8.48 -14.96 21.15
C GLU A 192 -8.58 -16.10 20.13
N PRO A 193 -9.41 -17.12 20.37
CA PRO A 193 -9.63 -18.16 19.37
C PRO A 193 -10.19 -17.55 18.09
N ARG A 194 -9.78 -18.11 16.95
CA ARG A 194 -10.36 -17.70 15.66
C ARG A 194 -11.89 -17.86 15.71
N PRO A 195 -12.64 -16.89 15.16
CA PRO A 195 -14.10 -16.99 15.11
C PRO A 195 -14.56 -18.24 14.33
N SER A 196 -15.60 -18.90 14.83
CA SER A 196 -16.23 -20.07 14.20
C SER A 196 -17.67 -19.71 13.78
N PRO A 197 -18.18 -20.26 12.65
CA PRO A 197 -17.46 -21.09 11.66
C PRO A 197 -16.45 -20.27 10.85
N SER A 198 -15.48 -20.94 10.23
CA SER A 198 -14.59 -20.31 9.22
C SER A 198 -15.30 -20.14 7.87
N PHE A 199 -14.84 -19.15 7.10
CA PHE A 199 -15.34 -18.88 5.75
C PHE A 199 -14.21 -18.96 4.73
N ARG A 200 -14.47 -19.59 3.58
CA ARG A 200 -13.52 -19.66 2.47
C ARG A 200 -13.43 -18.31 1.77
N LEU A 201 -12.25 -17.74 1.72
CA LEU A 201 -11.97 -16.48 1.07
C LEU A 201 -10.99 -16.67 -0.07
N VAL A 202 -11.32 -16.14 -1.24
CA VAL A 202 -10.36 -15.96 -2.32
C VAL A 202 -9.90 -14.50 -2.32
N ALA A 203 -8.60 -14.29 -2.15
CA ALA A 203 -7.97 -12.97 -2.15
C ALA A 203 -7.14 -12.80 -3.43
N TYR A 204 -7.48 -11.83 -4.26
CA TYR A 204 -6.65 -11.44 -5.39
C TYR A 204 -5.41 -10.71 -4.88
N ASP A 205 -4.24 -11.18 -5.34
CA ASP A 205 -2.96 -10.57 -5.07
C ASP A 205 -2.59 -9.54 -6.14
N PHE A 206 -2.83 -8.27 -5.82
CA PHE A 206 -2.35 -7.15 -6.64
C PHE A 206 -1.04 -6.55 -6.10
N GLY A 207 -0.41 -7.20 -5.14
CA GLY A 207 0.69 -6.73 -4.31
C GLY A 207 0.25 -6.63 -2.86
N VAL A 208 -0.31 -7.73 -2.33
CA VAL A 208 -0.96 -7.77 -1.03
C VAL A 208 0.03 -7.61 0.12
N LYS A 209 -0.27 -6.72 1.05
CA LYS A 209 0.44 -6.61 2.32
C LYS A 209 0.11 -7.78 3.24
N ARG A 210 1.15 -8.39 3.83
CA ARG A 210 0.99 -9.53 4.74
C ARG A 210 0.05 -9.25 5.90
N ASN A 211 0.00 -8.01 6.41
CA ASN A 211 -0.87 -7.69 7.53
C ASN A 211 -2.37 -7.72 7.16
N ILE A 212 -2.73 -7.48 5.91
CA ILE A 212 -4.09 -7.71 5.41
C ILE A 212 -4.47 -9.19 5.55
N LEU A 213 -3.60 -10.08 5.05
CA LEU A 213 -3.83 -11.52 5.11
C LEU A 213 -3.87 -12.04 6.55
N ARG A 214 -3.00 -11.52 7.42
CA ARG A 214 -2.97 -11.83 8.86
C ARG A 214 -4.29 -11.46 9.55
N LEU A 215 -4.84 -10.27 9.26
CA LEU A 215 -6.10 -9.81 9.84
C LEU A 215 -7.30 -10.58 9.29
N LEU A 216 -7.35 -10.88 8.01
CA LEU A 216 -8.37 -11.76 7.42
C LEU A 216 -8.34 -13.14 8.07
N PHE A 217 -7.16 -13.72 8.27
CA PHE A 217 -7.00 -14.99 8.96
C PHE A 217 -7.49 -14.92 10.41
N ASP A 218 -7.14 -13.86 11.15
CA ASP A 218 -7.57 -13.67 12.55
C ASP A 218 -9.09 -13.49 12.66
N GLU A 219 -9.75 -12.91 11.64
CA GLU A 219 -11.20 -12.81 11.55
C GLU A 219 -11.89 -14.14 11.13
N GLY A 220 -11.15 -15.23 11.00
CA GLY A 220 -11.72 -16.57 10.74
C GLY A 220 -11.91 -16.90 9.26
N PHE A 221 -11.23 -16.22 8.36
CA PHE A 221 -11.21 -16.61 6.96
C PHE A 221 -10.13 -17.66 6.66
N ASP A 222 -10.51 -18.70 5.91
CA ASP A 222 -9.58 -19.63 5.29
C ASP A 222 -9.18 -19.04 3.93
N VAL A 223 -8.01 -18.38 3.90
CA VAL A 223 -7.62 -17.48 2.81
C VAL A 223 -6.83 -18.25 1.75
N THR A 224 -7.36 -18.28 0.53
CA THR A 224 -6.64 -18.68 -0.69
C THR A 224 -6.26 -17.42 -1.44
N VAL A 225 -4.97 -17.16 -1.54
CA VAL A 225 -4.42 -16.04 -2.32
C VAL A 225 -4.23 -16.51 -3.76
N VAL A 226 -4.69 -15.71 -4.73
CA VAL A 226 -4.61 -16.06 -6.15
C VAL A 226 -3.93 -14.93 -6.95
N PRO A 227 -3.23 -15.26 -8.05
CA PRO A 227 -2.64 -14.25 -8.94
C PRO A 227 -3.66 -13.24 -9.45
N ALA A 228 -3.23 -12.02 -9.74
CA ALA A 228 -4.07 -10.92 -10.22
C ALA A 228 -4.89 -11.29 -11.49
N ARG A 229 -4.35 -12.13 -12.35
CA ARG A 229 -4.99 -12.55 -13.63
C ARG A 229 -5.88 -13.78 -13.51
N THR A 230 -6.17 -14.26 -12.30
CA THR A 230 -7.08 -15.39 -12.09
C THR A 230 -8.48 -15.04 -12.60
N SER A 231 -9.04 -15.88 -13.46
CA SER A 231 -10.36 -15.64 -14.05
C SER A 231 -11.49 -15.83 -13.03
N ALA A 232 -12.62 -15.18 -13.27
CA ALA A 232 -13.82 -15.35 -12.43
C ALA A 232 -14.28 -16.82 -12.39
N GLU A 233 -14.10 -17.57 -13.49
CA GLU A 233 -14.40 -19.00 -13.54
C GLU A 233 -13.49 -19.81 -12.61
N GLN A 234 -12.17 -19.54 -12.61
CA GLN A 234 -11.22 -20.17 -11.69
C GLN A 234 -11.56 -19.85 -10.24
N VAL A 235 -11.94 -18.60 -9.94
CA VAL A 235 -12.39 -18.22 -8.59
C VAL A 235 -13.65 -19.00 -8.19
N ARG A 236 -14.66 -19.11 -9.07
CA ARG A 236 -15.88 -19.92 -8.80
C ARG A 236 -15.55 -21.41 -8.56
N ALA A 237 -14.55 -21.95 -9.27
CA ALA A 237 -14.12 -23.36 -9.09
C ALA A 237 -13.58 -23.61 -7.66
N LEU A 238 -13.00 -22.60 -7.01
CA LEU A 238 -12.58 -22.64 -5.61
C LEU A 238 -13.75 -22.61 -4.62
N ARG A 239 -14.96 -22.32 -5.07
CA ARG A 239 -16.20 -22.25 -4.29
C ARG A 239 -16.06 -21.37 -3.04
N PRO A 240 -15.63 -20.10 -3.17
CA PRO A 240 -15.46 -19.21 -2.02
C PRO A 240 -16.80 -18.81 -1.40
N ASP A 241 -16.76 -18.41 -0.14
CA ASP A 241 -17.86 -17.74 0.55
C ASP A 241 -17.78 -16.20 0.34
N ALA A 242 -16.59 -15.70 0.01
CA ALA A 242 -16.33 -14.27 -0.25
C ALA A 242 -15.10 -14.07 -1.15
N VAL A 243 -14.98 -12.87 -1.72
CA VAL A 243 -13.84 -12.42 -2.54
C VAL A 243 -13.23 -11.15 -1.93
N PHE A 244 -11.92 -11.07 -1.91
CA PHE A 244 -11.17 -9.91 -1.44
C PHE A 244 -10.27 -9.36 -2.56
N LEU A 245 -10.22 -8.03 -2.68
CA LEU A 245 -9.37 -7.31 -3.63
C LEU A 245 -8.30 -6.55 -2.85
N SER A 246 -7.03 -6.93 -3.03
CA SER A 246 -5.94 -6.38 -2.23
C SER A 246 -5.53 -4.97 -2.68
N ASN A 247 -4.66 -4.35 -1.89
CA ASN A 247 -3.84 -3.21 -2.28
C ASN A 247 -2.85 -3.60 -3.38
N GLY A 248 -2.18 -2.60 -3.97
CA GLY A 248 -1.16 -2.82 -4.98
C GLY A 248 -0.64 -1.53 -5.60
N PRO A 249 0.40 -1.60 -6.44
CA PRO A 249 1.06 -0.45 -7.04
C PRO A 249 0.40 0.06 -8.32
N GLY A 250 0.68 1.31 -8.65
CA GLY A 250 0.53 1.88 -9.96
C GLY A 250 -0.88 2.30 -10.36
N ASP A 251 -1.12 2.31 -11.65
CA ASP A 251 -2.35 2.77 -12.27
C ASP A 251 -3.38 1.63 -12.38
N PRO A 252 -4.54 1.70 -11.69
CA PRO A 252 -5.56 0.64 -11.75
C PRO A 252 -6.11 0.40 -13.16
N ARG A 253 -6.02 1.39 -14.06
CA ARG A 253 -6.48 1.28 -15.46
C ARG A 253 -5.56 0.38 -16.29
N ALA A 254 -4.31 0.21 -15.87
CA ALA A 254 -3.31 -0.59 -16.56
C ALA A 254 -3.39 -2.09 -16.23
N VAL A 255 -4.08 -2.47 -15.15
CA VAL A 255 -4.21 -3.87 -14.72
C VAL A 255 -5.16 -4.63 -15.66
N GLN A 256 -4.58 -5.40 -16.58
CA GLN A 256 -5.31 -5.99 -17.69
C GLN A 256 -6.30 -7.09 -17.25
N GLY A 257 -7.54 -7.00 -17.73
CA GLY A 257 -8.59 -8.01 -17.58
C GLY A 257 -9.22 -8.11 -16.18
N VAL A 258 -8.65 -7.49 -15.16
CA VAL A 258 -9.11 -7.60 -13.77
C VAL A 258 -10.45 -6.89 -13.56
N ARG A 259 -10.65 -5.74 -14.19
CA ARG A 259 -11.91 -4.99 -14.13
C ARG A 259 -13.12 -5.84 -14.52
N GLU A 260 -13.01 -6.60 -15.61
CA GLU A 260 -14.06 -7.47 -16.14
C GLU A 260 -14.32 -8.64 -15.20
N GLN A 261 -13.24 -9.26 -14.65
CA GLN A 261 -13.36 -10.34 -13.67
C GLN A 261 -14.06 -9.88 -12.39
N VAL A 262 -13.70 -8.71 -11.88
CA VAL A 262 -14.33 -8.12 -10.69
C VAL A 262 -15.79 -7.79 -10.94
N ARG A 263 -16.13 -7.24 -12.11
CA ARG A 263 -17.53 -6.98 -12.51
C ARG A 263 -18.36 -8.26 -12.55
N ASP A 264 -17.80 -9.35 -13.06
CA ASP A 264 -18.46 -10.65 -13.16
C ASP A 264 -18.67 -11.30 -11.77
N LEU A 265 -17.76 -11.09 -10.83
CA LEU A 265 -17.87 -11.60 -9.45
C LEU A 265 -18.76 -10.69 -8.55
N ALA A 266 -18.84 -9.40 -8.88
CA ALA A 266 -19.58 -8.42 -8.09
C ALA A 266 -21.09 -8.75 -8.06
N GLY A 267 -21.61 -8.98 -6.86
CA GLY A 267 -23.01 -9.37 -6.64
C GLY A 267 -23.24 -10.89 -6.54
N GLN A 268 -22.32 -11.72 -7.00
CA GLN A 268 -22.36 -13.16 -6.77
C GLN A 268 -21.82 -13.50 -5.35
N TYR A 269 -20.78 -12.80 -4.94
CA TYR A 269 -20.11 -12.99 -3.65
C TYR A 269 -20.08 -11.70 -2.83
N PRO A 270 -20.08 -11.79 -1.49
CA PRO A 270 -19.59 -10.70 -0.64
C PRO A 270 -18.18 -10.30 -1.06
N LEU A 271 -17.97 -8.97 -1.26
CA LEU A 271 -16.72 -8.45 -1.79
C LEU A 271 -16.22 -7.25 -0.97
N PHE A 272 -14.95 -7.27 -0.59
CA PHE A 272 -14.27 -6.15 0.06
C PHE A 272 -12.99 -5.81 -0.70
N GLY A 273 -12.75 -4.52 -0.95
CA GLY A 273 -11.56 -4.01 -1.64
C GLY A 273 -10.81 -2.96 -0.82
N ILE A 274 -9.47 -3.01 -0.85
CA ILE A 274 -8.58 -2.06 -0.17
C ILE A 274 -7.66 -1.41 -1.20
N CYS A 275 -7.54 -0.07 -1.15
CA CYS A 275 -6.62 0.77 -1.93
C CYS A 275 -6.75 0.49 -3.44
N LEU A 276 -5.82 -0.20 -4.09
CA LEU A 276 -5.95 -0.57 -5.51
C LEU A 276 -7.22 -1.40 -5.76
N GLY A 277 -7.58 -2.31 -4.85
CA GLY A 277 -8.83 -3.08 -4.93
C GLY A 277 -10.09 -2.21 -4.86
N HIS A 278 -10.06 -1.12 -4.11
CA HIS A 278 -11.12 -0.10 -4.12
C HIS A 278 -11.21 0.60 -5.48
N GLN A 279 -10.08 1.00 -6.05
CA GLN A 279 -10.02 1.67 -7.35
C GLN A 279 -10.51 0.75 -8.49
N ILE A 280 -10.07 -0.52 -8.50
CA ILE A 280 -10.54 -1.53 -9.46
C ILE A 280 -12.04 -1.76 -9.31
N LEU A 281 -12.56 -1.82 -8.08
CA LEU A 281 -14.00 -1.92 -7.84
C LEU A 281 -14.75 -0.70 -8.37
N GLY A 282 -14.23 0.51 -8.13
CA GLY A 282 -14.77 1.75 -8.69
C GLY A 282 -14.88 1.70 -10.22
N LEU A 283 -13.81 1.26 -10.90
CA LEU A 283 -13.81 1.02 -12.36
C LEU A 283 -14.81 -0.04 -12.79
N ALA A 284 -14.92 -1.16 -12.04
CA ALA A 284 -15.86 -2.24 -12.35
C ALA A 284 -17.32 -1.80 -12.24
N LEU A 285 -17.62 -0.83 -11.37
CA LEU A 285 -18.92 -0.20 -11.19
C LEU A 285 -19.17 0.98 -12.14
N GLY A 286 -18.29 1.22 -13.12
CA GLY A 286 -18.45 2.23 -14.16
C GLY A 286 -17.91 3.60 -13.84
N GLY A 287 -17.24 3.78 -12.69
CA GLY A 287 -16.53 5.00 -12.36
C GLY A 287 -15.23 5.18 -13.14
N GLU A 288 -14.64 6.36 -13.01
CA GLU A 288 -13.35 6.73 -13.58
C GLU A 288 -12.31 6.95 -12.48
N ILE A 289 -11.04 6.91 -12.87
CA ILE A 289 -9.90 7.15 -11.97
C ILE A 289 -9.18 8.43 -12.41
N ARG A 290 -8.86 9.27 -11.44
CA ARG A 290 -8.00 10.44 -11.64
C ARG A 290 -6.67 10.29 -10.89
N LYS A 291 -5.58 10.78 -11.48
CA LYS A 291 -4.30 10.91 -10.80
C LYS A 291 -4.32 12.13 -9.89
N LEU A 292 -3.86 11.98 -8.66
CA LEU A 292 -3.70 13.09 -7.71
C LEU A 292 -2.40 13.83 -8.00
N LYS A 293 -2.30 15.09 -7.57
CA LYS A 293 -1.11 15.93 -7.82
C LYS A 293 0.15 15.36 -7.16
N PHE A 294 0.06 14.84 -5.94
CA PHE A 294 1.17 14.26 -5.18
C PHE A 294 0.75 13.05 -4.30
N GLY A 295 -0.50 12.59 -4.45
CA GLY A 295 -1.04 11.44 -3.73
C GLY A 295 -1.24 11.66 -2.23
N HIS A 296 -1.70 10.60 -1.58
CA HIS A 296 -1.79 10.52 -0.13
C HIS A 296 -0.84 9.41 0.35
N HIS A 297 0.18 9.80 1.11
CA HIS A 297 1.19 8.87 1.61
C HIS A 297 1.53 9.21 3.06
N GLY A 298 1.15 8.34 3.99
CA GLY A 298 1.42 8.52 5.41
C GLY A 298 0.38 7.85 6.30
N ALA A 299 0.63 7.87 7.59
CA ALA A 299 -0.21 7.24 8.60
C ALA A 299 -0.98 8.26 9.46
N ASN A 300 -1.27 9.43 8.91
CA ASN A 300 -1.86 10.57 9.60
C ASN A 300 -2.95 11.29 8.75
N GLN A 301 -3.60 10.55 7.87
CA GLN A 301 -4.65 11.09 6.99
C GLN A 301 -6.02 11.03 7.67
N PRO A 302 -6.81 12.11 7.65
CA PRO A 302 -8.11 12.17 8.32
C PRO A 302 -9.24 11.69 7.38
N GLY A 303 -9.66 10.43 7.52
CA GLY A 303 -10.81 9.86 6.83
C GLY A 303 -12.11 10.09 7.59
N LYS A 304 -13.11 10.70 6.97
CA LYS A 304 -14.42 10.95 7.58
C LYS A 304 -15.46 9.95 7.08
N ASP A 305 -16.08 9.24 8.00
CA ASP A 305 -17.32 8.47 7.75
C ASP A 305 -18.49 9.47 7.59
N ILE A 306 -19.12 9.44 6.42
CA ILE A 306 -20.19 10.39 6.06
C ILE A 306 -21.47 10.14 6.90
N ALA A 307 -21.78 8.87 7.15
CA ALA A 307 -23.03 8.50 7.84
C ALA A 307 -22.98 8.87 9.33
N THR A 308 -21.85 8.63 10.00
CA THR A 308 -21.71 8.86 11.44
C THR A 308 -21.07 10.21 11.79
N GLY A 309 -20.39 10.84 10.83
CA GLY A 309 -19.59 12.04 11.04
C GLY A 309 -18.26 11.80 11.78
N LYS A 310 -17.97 10.56 12.16
CA LYS A 310 -16.71 10.20 12.85
C LYS A 310 -15.52 10.35 11.94
N VAL A 311 -14.40 10.76 12.52
CA VAL A 311 -13.11 10.87 11.84
C VAL A 311 -12.17 9.82 12.40
N ALA A 312 -11.61 9.00 11.51
CA ALA A 312 -10.53 8.06 11.82
C ALA A 312 -9.21 8.63 11.26
N ILE A 313 -8.12 8.36 11.93
CA ILE A 313 -6.79 8.62 11.37
C ILE A 313 -6.35 7.37 10.64
N CYS A 314 -6.10 7.51 9.33
CA CYS A 314 -5.87 6.42 8.42
C CYS A 314 -4.42 6.42 7.89
N ALA A 315 -3.95 5.24 7.53
CA ALA A 315 -2.75 5.06 6.72
C ALA A 315 -3.15 5.05 5.24
N GLU A 316 -2.42 5.79 4.41
CA GLU A 316 -2.66 5.89 2.98
C GLU A 316 -1.35 5.77 2.19
N ASN A 317 -1.44 5.17 1.02
CA ASN A 317 -0.36 5.04 0.06
C ASN A 317 -0.93 4.89 -1.35
N HIS A 318 -1.37 6.00 -1.94
CA HIS A 318 -1.93 5.98 -3.30
C HIS A 318 -1.73 7.31 -4.03
N GLY A 319 -1.48 7.22 -5.36
CA GLY A 319 -1.40 8.38 -6.26
C GLY A 319 -2.65 8.58 -7.12
N TYR A 320 -3.63 7.70 -7.01
CA TYR A 320 -4.88 7.71 -7.79
C TYR A 320 -6.09 7.66 -6.87
N ALA A 321 -7.20 8.21 -7.32
CA ALA A 321 -8.47 8.20 -6.59
C ALA A 321 -9.65 7.98 -7.55
N VAL A 322 -10.70 7.38 -7.05
CA VAL A 322 -11.97 7.23 -7.79
C VAL A 322 -12.63 8.60 -7.92
N ASP A 323 -13.09 8.92 -9.13
CA ASP A 323 -13.84 10.15 -9.38
C ASP A 323 -15.30 10.01 -8.92
N ALA A 324 -15.72 10.89 -7.99
CA ALA A 324 -17.04 10.83 -7.38
C ALA A 324 -18.17 11.12 -8.37
N ASP A 325 -17.95 12.03 -9.33
CA ASP A 325 -18.97 12.44 -10.27
C ASP A 325 -19.21 11.38 -11.35
N SER A 326 -18.13 10.73 -11.79
CA SER A 326 -18.20 9.60 -12.71
C SER A 326 -19.02 8.43 -12.14
N LEU A 327 -18.85 8.12 -10.85
CA LEU A 327 -19.65 7.09 -10.18
C LEU A 327 -21.15 7.43 -10.16
N ARG A 328 -21.49 8.70 -9.88
CA ARG A 328 -22.90 9.16 -9.91
C ARG A 328 -23.51 9.05 -11.30
N GLN A 329 -22.71 9.32 -12.33
CA GLN A 329 -23.13 9.25 -13.75
C GLN A 329 -23.25 7.81 -14.26
N ALA A 330 -22.51 6.87 -13.67
CA ALA A 330 -22.54 5.45 -14.05
C ALA A 330 -23.91 4.78 -13.82
N GLY A 331 -24.76 5.36 -12.98
CA GLY A 331 -26.12 4.85 -12.73
C GLY A 331 -26.20 3.63 -11.82
N GLU A 332 -25.08 3.09 -11.35
CA GLU A 332 -25.05 2.03 -10.35
C GLU A 332 -25.42 2.60 -8.97
N PRO A 333 -26.20 1.89 -8.14
CA PRO A 333 -26.61 2.37 -6.82
C PRO A 333 -25.47 2.26 -5.81
N VAL A 334 -24.42 3.06 -6.02
CA VAL A 334 -23.23 3.15 -5.17
C VAL A 334 -23.33 4.37 -4.26
N GLU A 335 -22.95 4.20 -3.00
CA GLU A 335 -22.77 5.28 -2.03
C GLU A 335 -21.30 5.54 -1.77
N ILE A 336 -20.94 6.82 -1.67
CA ILE A 336 -19.66 7.25 -1.13
C ILE A 336 -19.82 7.24 0.39
N THR A 337 -19.06 6.39 1.09
CA THR A 337 -19.19 6.19 2.53
C THR A 337 -18.18 6.99 3.33
N HIS A 338 -17.00 7.25 2.76
CA HIS A 338 -15.90 7.98 3.41
C HIS A 338 -15.27 8.98 2.46
N VAL A 339 -14.78 10.08 3.01
CA VAL A 339 -14.03 11.13 2.29
C VAL A 339 -12.81 11.57 3.09
N ASN A 340 -11.74 11.93 2.39
CA ASN A 340 -10.57 12.57 2.99
C ASN A 340 -10.93 14.02 3.36
N LEU A 341 -10.62 14.45 4.58
CA LEU A 341 -10.92 15.80 5.02
C LEU A 341 -9.99 16.88 4.44
N ASN A 342 -8.82 16.48 3.92
CA ASN A 342 -7.87 17.43 3.36
C ASN A 342 -8.31 17.96 1.99
N ASP A 343 -8.90 17.10 1.13
CA ASP A 343 -9.19 17.43 -0.27
C ASP A 343 -10.50 16.85 -0.81
N GLN A 344 -11.30 16.20 0.05
CA GLN A 344 -12.59 15.60 -0.28
C GLN A 344 -12.53 14.47 -1.32
N THR A 345 -11.38 13.84 -1.48
CA THR A 345 -11.27 12.61 -2.27
C THR A 345 -12.12 11.48 -1.70
N VAL A 346 -12.59 10.60 -2.58
CA VAL A 346 -13.37 9.41 -2.19
C VAL A 346 -12.48 8.43 -1.45
N GLU A 347 -12.87 8.12 -0.21
CA GLU A 347 -12.15 7.20 0.67
C GLU A 347 -12.91 5.90 0.95
N GLY A 348 -14.14 5.78 0.49
CA GLY A 348 -14.91 4.57 0.67
C GLY A 348 -16.14 4.52 -0.22
N LEU A 349 -16.45 3.32 -0.68
CA LEU A 349 -17.61 3.00 -1.50
C LEU A 349 -18.40 1.83 -0.91
N ALA A 350 -19.71 1.86 -1.06
CA ALA A 350 -20.56 0.73 -0.77
C ALA A 350 -21.75 0.67 -1.72
N HIS A 351 -22.16 -0.54 -2.11
CA HIS A 351 -23.31 -0.72 -2.99
C HIS A 351 -24.59 -0.90 -2.17
N ARG A 352 -25.67 -0.25 -2.57
CA ARG A 352 -26.95 -0.24 -1.82
C ARG A 352 -27.70 -1.56 -1.88
N VAL A 353 -27.42 -2.40 -2.86
CA VAL A 353 -28.15 -3.67 -3.07
C VAL A 353 -27.24 -4.88 -2.97
N ARG A 354 -26.07 -4.84 -3.61
CA ARG A 354 -25.10 -5.96 -3.62
C ARG A 354 -24.25 -5.96 -2.35
N PRO A 355 -23.78 -7.14 -1.89
CA PRO A 355 -22.94 -7.25 -0.69
C PRO A 355 -21.48 -6.90 -1.00
N LEU A 356 -21.21 -5.64 -1.33
CA LEU A 356 -19.86 -5.16 -1.64
C LEU A 356 -19.61 -3.76 -1.09
N PHE A 357 -18.41 -3.56 -0.56
CA PHE A 357 -17.89 -2.27 -0.13
C PHE A 357 -16.36 -2.22 -0.27
N SER A 358 -15.79 -1.04 -0.21
CA SER A 358 -14.34 -0.86 -0.29
C SER A 358 -13.89 0.42 0.39
N VAL A 359 -12.59 0.48 0.75
CA VAL A 359 -11.94 1.67 1.30
C VAL A 359 -10.65 1.97 0.56
N GLN A 360 -10.35 3.26 0.35
CA GLN A 360 -9.14 3.72 -0.33
C GLN A 360 -7.91 3.62 0.57
N TYR A 361 -8.08 3.93 1.84
CA TYR A 361 -7.01 3.84 2.85
C TYR A 361 -6.75 2.40 3.30
N HIS A 362 -5.72 2.22 4.13
CA HIS A 362 -5.26 0.94 4.64
C HIS A 362 -5.80 0.65 6.06
N PRO A 363 -6.93 -0.06 6.21
CA PRO A 363 -7.51 -0.36 7.53
C PRO A 363 -6.65 -1.34 8.35
N GLU A 364 -5.74 -2.05 7.70
CA GLU A 364 -4.75 -2.92 8.34
C GLU A 364 -3.65 -2.12 9.04
N ALA A 365 -3.48 -0.83 8.69
CA ALA A 365 -2.34 -0.01 9.06
C ALA A 365 -1.00 -0.59 8.53
N SER A 366 0.01 -0.79 9.39
CA SER A 366 1.32 -1.35 9.01
C SER A 366 2.00 -0.56 7.88
N PRO A 367 2.44 0.69 8.19
CA PRO A 367 2.37 1.35 9.49
C PRO A 367 1.06 2.09 9.74
N GLY A 368 0.83 2.51 10.96
CA GLY A 368 -0.20 3.48 11.30
C GLY A 368 -1.13 3.10 12.46
N PRO A 369 -2.12 3.96 12.74
CA PRO A 369 -3.12 3.72 13.77
C PRO A 369 -4.10 2.62 13.35
N HIS A 370 -4.75 2.01 14.34
CA HIS A 370 -5.61 0.85 14.15
C HIS A 370 -7.11 1.20 14.12
N ASP A 371 -7.45 2.46 13.98
CA ASP A 371 -8.83 2.99 14.09
C ASP A 371 -9.79 2.32 13.10
N ALA A 372 -9.30 1.93 11.93
CA ALA A 372 -10.10 1.38 10.84
C ALA A 372 -10.16 -0.17 10.80
N ARG A 373 -9.50 -0.89 11.72
CA ARG A 373 -9.45 -2.37 11.70
C ARG A 373 -10.83 -3.03 11.77
N TYR A 374 -11.85 -2.32 12.25
CA TYR A 374 -13.22 -2.82 12.34
C TYR A 374 -13.80 -3.26 10.97
N PHE A 375 -13.26 -2.81 9.84
CA PHE A 375 -13.73 -3.23 8.52
C PHE A 375 -13.52 -4.72 8.24
N PHE A 376 -12.48 -5.33 8.79
CA PHE A 376 -12.26 -6.78 8.66
C PHE A 376 -13.39 -7.55 9.35
N ARG A 377 -13.80 -7.13 10.55
CA ARG A 377 -14.93 -7.71 11.27
C ARG A 377 -16.26 -7.46 10.54
N ARG A 378 -16.49 -6.26 10.02
CA ARG A 378 -17.67 -5.93 9.18
C ARG A 378 -17.73 -6.80 7.93
N PHE A 379 -16.59 -7.05 7.29
CA PHE A 379 -16.55 -7.96 6.15
C PHE A 379 -16.95 -9.37 6.55
N ARG A 380 -16.43 -9.91 7.65
CA ARG A 380 -16.86 -11.20 8.20
C ARG A 380 -18.35 -11.24 8.49
N GLU A 381 -18.90 -10.20 9.11
CA GLU A 381 -20.34 -10.10 9.39
C GLU A 381 -21.18 -10.17 8.11
N MET A 382 -20.79 -9.42 7.06
CA MET A 382 -21.45 -9.46 5.76
C MET A 382 -21.48 -10.89 5.18
N VAL A 383 -20.36 -11.59 5.26
CA VAL A 383 -20.25 -12.98 4.76
C VAL A 383 -21.12 -13.92 5.58
N ALA A 384 -21.10 -13.82 6.91
CA ALA A 384 -21.90 -14.64 7.80
C ALA A 384 -23.41 -14.48 7.54
N ARG A 385 -23.90 -13.24 7.44
CA ARG A 385 -25.29 -12.92 7.15
C ARG A 385 -25.72 -13.43 5.77
N ARG A 386 -24.86 -13.23 4.74
CA ARG A 386 -25.13 -13.72 3.39
C ARG A 386 -25.20 -15.25 3.36
N LYS A 387 -24.34 -15.95 4.09
CA LYS A 387 -24.33 -17.42 4.18
C LYS A 387 -25.54 -17.96 4.95
N ALA A 388 -26.09 -17.20 5.88
CA ALA A 388 -27.36 -17.50 6.56
C ALA A 388 -28.60 -17.26 5.69
N GLY A 389 -28.45 -16.81 4.44
CA GLY A 389 -29.54 -16.56 3.51
C GLY A 389 -30.14 -15.16 3.62
N GLU A 390 -29.56 -14.25 4.39
CA GLU A 390 -30.03 -12.88 4.51
C GLU A 390 -29.68 -12.07 3.25
N GLN A 391 -30.58 -11.18 2.86
CA GLN A 391 -30.29 -10.13 1.91
C GLN A 391 -29.53 -9.01 2.63
N VAL A 392 -28.24 -8.87 2.36
CA VAL A 392 -27.37 -7.85 2.95
C VAL A 392 -26.70 -7.05 1.85
N SER A 393 -26.70 -5.72 1.99
CA SER A 393 -25.98 -4.82 1.09
C SER A 393 -24.67 -4.33 1.70
N GLY A 394 -23.74 -3.90 0.84
CA GLY A 394 -22.51 -3.27 1.29
C GLY A 394 -22.75 -2.00 2.11
N ALA A 395 -23.73 -1.20 1.73
CA ALA A 395 -24.08 0.04 2.44
C ALA A 395 -24.56 -0.22 3.88
N GLN A 396 -25.39 -1.24 4.11
CA GLN A 396 -25.81 -1.63 5.46
C GLN A 396 -24.64 -2.03 6.35
N ILE A 397 -23.60 -2.62 5.78
CA ILE A 397 -22.41 -3.07 6.51
C ILE A 397 -21.40 -1.93 6.70
N ALA A 398 -21.09 -1.19 5.63
CA ALA A 398 -20.06 -0.15 5.68
C ALA A 398 -20.48 1.07 6.54
N MET A 399 -21.80 1.37 6.60
CA MET A 399 -22.34 2.52 7.33
C MET A 399 -23.04 2.11 8.64
N GLY A 400 -23.20 0.83 8.92
CA GLY A 400 -23.76 0.33 10.16
C GLY A 400 -22.82 0.62 11.33
N GLY A 401 -23.24 1.50 12.24
CA GLY A 401 -22.55 1.84 13.47
C GLY A 401 -22.87 0.86 14.60
#